data_bfb78dcb72f8dc379f5165a6dbeef48e
#
_entry.id   bfb78dcb72f8dc379f5165a6dbeef48e
#
_cell.length_a   1.000
_cell.length_b   1.000
_cell.length_c   1.000
_cell.angle_alpha   90.00
_cell.angle_beta   90.00
_cell.angle_gamma   90.00
#
_symmetry.space_group_name_H-M   'P 1'
#
loop_
_entity.id
_entity.type
_entity.pdbx_description
1 polymer ?
#
loop_
_entity_poly.entity_id
_entity_poly.type
_entity_poly.pdbx_seq_one_letter_code
_entity_poly.pdbx_strand_id
1 'polypeptide(L)'
;QRQMCIRDSYDSSIPHGMVAADGQDCLFYAIVLRPQEPSLPEAGGDRAAMIETAQSPDPEARIYTRFVDAPEDANGKLQSIAFKNEQSFNFAFDIVDALGREKPEKLAMLHVAPDGTERRFTFKDMKDASSQAANYFTSLGIRRGDRVMLVLKRHYQFWFAILGLHKIGAIAIPATNQLVEHDFSYRFQAAGVSAVLCTADGDTAYHVDIAEADTGMKLTKIMVGGSRDGWHDFNAEYGLFSRRYTRRDDAPCGDEPMLMFFTSGTSGYPKIAAHNYKYPLGHFITAKYWHQVNPDGLHLTISDTGWAKSLWGKLYGQWLCEAAVFVYDFDRFDAEKILPMFAKYQITTFCAPPTMYRMLIKQDLSRFDLSSIQHASIAGEALNPEVFRQFEKATGMRIMEGFGQSESTLIIGNLAGDSHKIGSMGKPVPLYDVHLLDSSGHEAEAGDTGEICINIQNGIPCGLAYEYYNSPEVTAKTWHDGFYHTGDLAWRDEDGFYWYVGRADDVIKSSGYRIGPFEIENVIMELPYVLECGVSAAPDEIRGQVVKASIVLVKGTEGTDALKKEIQTYVKTHTAPYKYPRIVEFREALPKTTSGKIIRSKL
;
A
#
# COMPACT_ATOMS: atom_id res chain seq x y z
N GLN A 1 -12.75 -38.22 25.14
CA GLN A 1 -12.75 -37.45 23.89
C GLN A 1 -13.95 -37.93 23.06
N ARG A 2 -14.91 -37.02 22.81
CA ARG A 2 -16.08 -37.33 21.99
C ARG A 2 -15.88 -36.63 20.64
N GLN A 3 -15.75 -37.41 19.58
CA GLN A 3 -15.86 -36.94 18.19
C GLN A 3 -17.33 -36.92 17.80
N MET A 4 -17.79 -35.77 17.33
CA MET A 4 -19.13 -35.57 16.76
C MET A 4 -18.96 -35.54 15.24
N CYS A 5 -19.52 -36.56 14.55
CA CYS A 5 -19.60 -36.56 13.09
C CYS A 5 -20.95 -35.97 12.65
N ILE A 6 -20.90 -34.89 11.89
CA ILE A 6 -22.08 -34.33 11.22
C ILE A 6 -22.02 -34.79 9.75
N ARG A 7 -23.08 -35.41 9.28
CA ARG A 7 -23.29 -35.78 7.86
C ARG A 7 -24.35 -34.86 7.25
N ASP A 8 -23.97 -34.20 6.18
CA ASP A 8 -24.82 -33.31 5.38
C ASP A 8 -25.58 -34.09 4.27
N SER A 9 -26.47 -34.99 4.62
CA SER A 9 -27.54 -35.42 3.70
C SER A 9 -28.52 -36.35 4.42
N TYR A 10 -29.77 -36.03 4.36
CA TYR A 10 -30.88 -36.88 4.89
C TYR A 10 -31.38 -37.79 3.76
N ASP A 11 -31.28 -39.11 3.96
CA ASP A 11 -31.99 -40.10 3.18
C ASP A 11 -33.03 -40.75 4.11
N SER A 12 -34.30 -40.68 3.74
CA SER A 12 -35.45 -41.13 4.54
C SER A 12 -35.65 -42.64 4.56
N SER A 13 -34.68 -43.43 4.10
CA SER A 13 -34.82 -44.90 3.94
C SER A 13 -33.93 -45.74 4.88
N ILE A 14 -33.34 -45.14 5.95
CA ILE A 14 -32.47 -45.90 6.87
C ILE A 14 -33.28 -46.42 8.06
N PRO A 15 -33.29 -47.75 8.32
CA PRO A 15 -33.95 -48.34 9.50
C PRO A 15 -33.20 -47.98 10.79
N HIS A 16 -33.96 -47.83 11.86
CA HIS A 16 -33.48 -47.55 13.21
C HIS A 16 -32.52 -48.62 13.72
N GLY A 17 -31.36 -48.22 14.20
CA GLY A 17 -30.44 -49.01 14.99
C GLY A 17 -29.01 -49.08 14.44
N MET A 18 -28.09 -48.28 15.01
CA MET A 18 -26.64 -48.54 14.91
C MET A 18 -26.19 -49.16 16.22
N VAL A 19 -25.62 -50.34 16.16
CA VAL A 19 -24.95 -51.01 17.30
C VAL A 19 -23.51 -50.59 17.33
N ALA A 20 -23.03 -50.11 18.49
CA ALA A 20 -21.65 -49.80 18.70
C ALA A 20 -20.80 -51.10 18.84
N ALA A 21 -19.52 -51.04 18.47
CA ALA A 21 -18.65 -52.20 18.40
C ALA A 21 -18.35 -52.88 19.76
N ASP A 22 -18.84 -52.36 20.85
CA ASP A 22 -18.71 -52.88 22.23
C ASP A 22 -20.00 -53.42 22.86
N GLY A 23 -21.07 -53.51 22.08
CA GLY A 23 -22.29 -54.18 22.51
C GLY A 23 -23.17 -53.40 23.49
N GLN A 24 -22.97 -52.05 23.64
CA GLN A 24 -23.87 -51.21 24.44
C GLN A 24 -24.80 -50.38 23.57
N ASP A 25 -26.10 -50.49 23.80
CA ASP A 25 -27.11 -49.68 23.12
C ASP A 25 -27.10 -48.23 23.60
N CYS A 26 -26.90 -47.29 22.71
CA CYS A 26 -27.06 -45.86 22.97
C CYS A 26 -28.42 -45.38 22.44
N LEU A 27 -29.33 -45.01 23.34
CA LEU A 27 -30.60 -44.36 23.02
C LEU A 27 -30.42 -42.85 22.85
N PHE A 28 -30.67 -42.36 21.65
CA PHE A 28 -30.72 -40.90 21.39
C PHE A 28 -32.19 -40.45 21.35
N TYR A 29 -32.53 -39.47 22.20
CA TYR A 29 -33.77 -38.73 22.08
C TYR A 29 -33.57 -37.52 21.18
N ALA A 30 -34.21 -37.51 20.02
CA ALA A 30 -34.32 -36.31 19.19
C ALA A 30 -35.59 -35.55 19.57
N ILE A 31 -35.44 -34.35 20.09
CA ILE A 31 -36.58 -33.42 20.27
C ILE A 31 -36.78 -32.71 18.93
N VAL A 32 -37.87 -33.07 18.25
CA VAL A 32 -38.32 -32.36 17.04
C VAL A 32 -39.21 -31.21 17.47
N LEU A 33 -38.70 -30.02 17.48
CA LEU A 33 -39.50 -28.79 17.56
C LEU A 33 -40.03 -28.49 16.15
N ARG A 34 -41.34 -28.63 15.97
CA ARG A 34 -42.02 -28.11 14.77
C ARG A 34 -42.21 -26.61 14.93
N PRO A 35 -41.76 -25.77 13.96
CA PRO A 35 -42.17 -24.38 13.94
C PRO A 35 -43.66 -24.29 13.63
N GLN A 36 -44.41 -23.53 14.42
CA GLN A 36 -45.78 -23.12 14.02
C GLN A 36 -45.64 -22.07 12.91
N GLU A 37 -46.22 -22.34 11.76
CA GLU A 37 -46.38 -21.37 10.69
C GLU A 37 -47.36 -20.27 11.14
N PRO A 38 -47.02 -18.98 11.03
CA PRO A 38 -47.98 -17.91 11.17
C PRO A 38 -48.82 -17.83 9.88
N SER A 39 -50.14 -17.86 10.04
CA SER A 39 -51.10 -17.60 8.97
C SER A 39 -50.93 -16.19 8.41
N LEU A 40 -50.62 -16.07 7.10
CA LEU A 40 -50.58 -14.82 6.37
C LEU A 40 -51.99 -14.35 6.01
N PRO A 41 -52.34 -13.06 6.11
CA PRO A 41 -53.56 -12.50 5.56
C PRO A 41 -53.46 -12.40 4.03
N GLU A 42 -54.52 -12.82 3.33
CA GLU A 42 -54.69 -12.57 1.90
C GLU A 42 -54.79 -11.09 1.62
N ALA A 43 -53.82 -10.53 0.90
CA ALA A 43 -53.91 -9.22 0.26
C ALA A 43 -53.69 -9.42 -1.24
N GLY A 44 -54.78 -9.34 -1.99
CA GLY A 44 -54.74 -9.22 -3.44
C GLY A 44 -54.16 -7.85 -3.83
N GLY A 45 -53.16 -7.88 -4.68
CA GLY A 45 -52.56 -6.71 -5.28
C GLY A 45 -51.46 -7.12 -6.26
N ASP A 46 -51.62 -6.74 -7.50
CA ASP A 46 -50.74 -7.00 -8.64
C ASP A 46 -49.23 -6.87 -8.28
N ARG A 47 -48.53 -7.97 -8.16
CA ARG A 47 -47.08 -8.09 -8.10
C ARG A 47 -46.47 -8.57 -9.42
N ALA A 48 -46.95 -8.02 -10.53
CA ALA A 48 -46.40 -8.31 -11.87
C ALA A 48 -45.62 -7.18 -12.51
N ALA A 49 -45.13 -6.21 -11.72
CA ALA A 49 -44.28 -5.13 -12.25
C ALA A 49 -43.26 -4.75 -11.22
N MET A 50 -42.11 -5.40 -11.25
CA MET A 50 -40.74 -4.98 -10.82
C MET A 50 -39.86 -6.20 -10.54
N ILE A 51 -39.81 -7.13 -11.50
CA ILE A 51 -38.57 -7.88 -11.68
C ILE A 51 -37.88 -7.16 -12.81
N GLU A 52 -37.10 -6.10 -12.46
CA GLU A 52 -35.98 -5.69 -13.30
C GLU A 52 -35.13 -6.94 -13.46
N THR A 53 -35.14 -7.50 -14.66
CA THR A 53 -34.21 -8.54 -15.09
C THR A 53 -32.83 -7.94 -14.91
N ALA A 54 -32.14 -8.26 -13.83
CA ALA A 54 -30.71 -8.10 -13.73
C ALA A 54 -30.15 -8.83 -14.96
N GLN A 55 -29.78 -8.09 -15.98
CA GLN A 55 -29.07 -8.62 -17.13
C GLN A 55 -27.88 -9.37 -16.55
N SER A 56 -27.71 -10.64 -16.93
CA SER A 56 -26.49 -11.39 -16.58
C SER A 56 -25.30 -10.51 -17.00
N PRO A 57 -24.33 -10.25 -16.10
CA PRO A 57 -23.23 -9.38 -16.43
C PRO A 57 -22.56 -9.90 -17.70
N ASP A 58 -22.25 -8.98 -18.62
CA ASP A 58 -21.51 -9.27 -19.83
C ASP A 58 -20.22 -10.02 -19.43
N PRO A 59 -20.02 -11.26 -19.88
CA PRO A 59 -18.86 -12.06 -19.49
C PRO A 59 -17.53 -11.43 -19.95
N GLU A 60 -17.55 -10.49 -20.90
CA GLU A 60 -16.40 -9.72 -21.34
C GLU A 60 -16.17 -8.46 -20.51
N ALA A 61 -17.15 -7.99 -19.74
CA ALA A 61 -17.01 -6.80 -18.91
C ALA A 61 -16.01 -7.02 -17.78
N ARG A 62 -15.15 -6.02 -17.54
CA ARG A 62 -14.21 -6.04 -16.41
C ARG A 62 -14.95 -5.87 -15.10
N ILE A 63 -14.50 -6.58 -14.04
CA ILE A 63 -15.15 -6.58 -12.73
C ILE A 63 -15.34 -5.17 -12.15
N TYR A 64 -14.38 -4.27 -12.37
CA TYR A 64 -14.43 -2.91 -11.85
C TYR A 64 -15.64 -2.10 -12.35
N THR A 65 -16.18 -2.40 -13.53
CA THR A 65 -17.31 -1.64 -14.11
C THR A 65 -18.58 -1.68 -13.24
N ARG A 66 -18.65 -2.63 -12.31
CA ARG A 66 -19.72 -2.76 -11.32
C ARG A 66 -19.62 -1.69 -10.22
N PHE A 67 -18.42 -1.13 -10.01
CA PHE A 67 -18.11 -0.27 -8.88
C PHE A 67 -17.55 1.08 -9.29
N VAL A 68 -17.01 1.20 -10.49
CA VAL A 68 -16.32 2.39 -10.99
C VAL A 68 -16.91 2.81 -12.32
N ASP A 69 -17.23 4.09 -12.40
CA ASP A 69 -17.54 4.80 -13.64
C ASP A 69 -16.40 5.80 -13.90
N ALA A 70 -15.70 5.62 -15.01
CA ALA A 70 -14.47 6.35 -15.32
C ALA A 70 -14.40 6.63 -16.84
N PRO A 71 -15.16 7.64 -17.32
CA PRO A 71 -15.18 7.97 -18.72
C PRO A 71 -13.82 8.52 -19.20
N GLU A 72 -13.43 8.07 -20.40
CA GLU A 72 -12.20 8.45 -21.06
C GLU A 72 -12.51 9.27 -22.33
N ASP A 73 -11.60 10.15 -22.70
CA ASP A 73 -11.65 10.79 -24.02
C ASP A 73 -11.12 9.87 -25.13
N ALA A 74 -11.10 10.38 -26.37
CA ALA A 74 -10.63 9.62 -27.54
C ALA A 74 -9.15 9.18 -27.46
N ASN A 75 -8.36 9.77 -26.57
CA ASN A 75 -6.95 9.44 -26.34
C ASN A 75 -6.74 8.52 -25.15
N GLY A 76 -7.80 8.04 -24.49
CA GLY A 76 -7.73 7.23 -23.28
C GLY A 76 -7.42 8.01 -22.00
N LYS A 77 -7.54 9.34 -22.04
CA LYS A 77 -7.36 10.19 -20.87
C LYS A 77 -8.61 10.16 -20.00
N LEU A 78 -8.43 9.87 -18.71
CA LEU A 78 -9.49 9.91 -17.70
C LEU A 78 -10.06 11.33 -17.55
N GLN A 79 -11.38 11.48 -17.69
CA GLN A 79 -12.08 12.75 -17.57
C GLN A 79 -12.65 12.98 -16.17
N SER A 80 -13.22 11.94 -15.59
CA SER A 80 -13.80 11.97 -14.25
C SER A 80 -13.84 10.57 -13.67
N ILE A 81 -14.18 10.47 -12.39
CA ILE A 81 -14.41 9.18 -11.72
C ILE A 81 -15.59 9.30 -10.77
N ALA A 82 -16.43 8.27 -10.76
CA ALA A 82 -17.48 8.09 -9.78
C ALA A 82 -17.53 6.63 -9.32
N PHE A 83 -17.95 6.42 -8.08
CA PHE A 83 -18.09 5.09 -7.53
C PHE A 83 -19.55 4.69 -7.39
N LYS A 84 -19.81 3.40 -7.57
CA LYS A 84 -21.12 2.76 -7.45
C LYS A 84 -21.07 1.80 -6.27
N ASN A 85 -22.11 1.79 -5.45
CA ASN A 85 -22.25 0.82 -4.35
C ASN A 85 -21.10 0.84 -3.32
N GLU A 86 -20.38 1.94 -3.19
CA GLU A 86 -19.22 2.07 -2.30
C GLU A 86 -19.56 1.86 -0.83
N GLN A 87 -20.80 2.14 -0.42
CA GLN A 87 -21.28 1.93 0.96
C GLN A 87 -21.46 0.45 1.32
N SER A 88 -21.64 -0.41 0.33
CA SER A 88 -21.74 -1.86 0.53
C SER A 88 -20.49 -2.62 0.08
N PHE A 89 -19.44 -1.89 -0.36
CA PHE A 89 -18.26 -2.49 -0.95
C PHE A 89 -17.36 -3.17 0.09
N ASN A 90 -16.95 -4.39 -0.25
CA ASN A 90 -15.90 -5.14 0.44
C ASN A 90 -15.03 -5.84 -0.61
N PHE A 91 -13.78 -5.42 -0.74
CA PHE A 91 -12.85 -5.90 -1.76
C PHE A 91 -12.70 -7.43 -1.81
N ALA A 92 -12.66 -8.08 -0.65
CA ALA A 92 -12.47 -9.53 -0.58
C ALA A 92 -13.67 -10.30 -1.19
N PHE A 93 -14.89 -9.82 -0.97
CA PHE A 93 -16.10 -10.45 -1.51
C PHE A 93 -16.44 -10.00 -2.94
N ASP A 94 -16.37 -8.67 -3.17
CA ASP A 94 -16.88 -8.05 -4.39
C ASP A 94 -15.92 -8.17 -5.57
N ILE A 95 -14.61 -8.28 -5.29
CA ILE A 95 -13.57 -8.43 -6.31
C ILE A 95 -12.99 -9.85 -6.28
N VAL A 96 -12.35 -10.25 -5.18
CA VAL A 96 -11.57 -11.50 -5.15
C VAL A 96 -12.49 -12.73 -5.23
N ASP A 97 -13.54 -12.77 -4.40
CA ASP A 97 -14.47 -13.90 -4.42
C ASP A 97 -15.30 -13.93 -5.70
N ALA A 98 -15.66 -12.78 -6.26
CA ALA A 98 -16.36 -12.69 -7.52
C ALA A 98 -15.49 -13.22 -8.67
N LEU A 99 -14.25 -12.75 -8.81
CA LEU A 99 -13.30 -13.26 -9.81
C LEU A 99 -13.00 -14.75 -9.60
N GLY A 100 -12.87 -15.19 -8.35
CA GLY A 100 -12.68 -16.60 -8.03
C GLY A 100 -13.86 -17.52 -8.42
N ARG A 101 -15.07 -16.97 -8.57
CA ARG A 101 -16.23 -17.67 -9.09
C ARG A 101 -16.37 -17.56 -10.61
N GLU A 102 -16.17 -16.36 -11.15
CA GLU A 102 -16.45 -16.03 -12.55
C GLU A 102 -15.28 -16.33 -13.49
N LYS A 103 -14.05 -16.14 -13.01
CA LYS A 103 -12.80 -16.35 -13.75
C LYS A 103 -11.82 -17.19 -12.92
N PRO A 104 -12.21 -18.43 -12.48
CA PRO A 104 -11.47 -19.20 -11.47
C PRO A 104 -10.02 -19.49 -11.84
N GLU A 105 -9.73 -19.71 -13.11
CA GLU A 105 -8.38 -20.04 -13.61
C GLU A 105 -7.51 -18.82 -13.91
N LYS A 106 -8.07 -17.59 -13.82
CA LYS A 106 -7.31 -16.37 -14.06
C LYS A 106 -6.24 -16.20 -13.00
N LEU A 107 -5.00 -15.96 -13.45
CA LEU A 107 -3.87 -15.74 -12.56
C LEU A 107 -4.10 -14.47 -11.72
N ALA A 108 -3.96 -14.59 -10.40
CA ALA A 108 -3.97 -13.47 -9.46
C ALA A 108 -2.55 -13.09 -9.03
N MET A 109 -1.69 -14.09 -8.78
CA MET A 109 -0.33 -13.85 -8.30
C MET A 109 0.64 -14.94 -8.79
N LEU A 110 1.83 -14.50 -9.21
CA LEU A 110 3.03 -15.34 -9.35
C LEU A 110 4.01 -14.95 -8.24
N HIS A 111 4.26 -15.87 -7.32
CA HIS A 111 5.19 -15.70 -6.22
C HIS A 111 6.45 -16.50 -6.47
N VAL A 112 7.62 -15.88 -6.29
CA VAL A 112 8.94 -16.52 -6.38
C VAL A 112 9.64 -16.33 -5.05
N ALA A 113 9.96 -17.46 -4.40
CA ALA A 113 10.70 -17.49 -3.14
C ALA A 113 12.20 -17.23 -3.34
N PRO A 114 12.98 -16.94 -2.28
CA PRO A 114 14.43 -16.68 -2.38
C PRO A 114 15.22 -17.85 -2.97
N ASP A 115 14.76 -19.08 -2.76
CA ASP A 115 15.33 -20.33 -3.31
C ASP A 115 14.95 -20.60 -4.78
N GLY A 116 14.15 -19.69 -5.40
CA GLY A 116 13.66 -19.83 -6.75
C GLY A 116 12.38 -20.66 -6.89
N THR A 117 11.79 -21.14 -5.79
CA THR A 117 10.51 -21.86 -5.83
C THR A 117 9.41 -20.96 -6.33
N GLU A 118 8.75 -21.37 -7.42
CA GLU A 118 7.65 -20.65 -8.06
C GLU A 118 6.29 -21.17 -7.56
N ARG A 119 5.37 -20.26 -7.25
CA ARG A 119 3.98 -20.55 -6.90
C ARG A 119 3.04 -19.67 -7.70
N ARG A 120 2.11 -20.30 -8.39
CA ARG A 120 1.08 -19.61 -9.17
C ARG A 120 -0.24 -19.73 -8.43
N PHE A 121 -0.88 -18.61 -8.15
CA PHE A 121 -2.17 -18.55 -7.48
C PHE A 121 -3.20 -17.92 -8.42
N THR A 122 -4.29 -18.63 -8.65
CA THR A 122 -5.46 -18.13 -9.37
C THR A 122 -6.37 -17.32 -8.44
N PHE A 123 -7.35 -16.60 -8.99
CA PHE A 123 -8.36 -15.94 -8.17
C PHE A 123 -9.20 -16.96 -7.37
N LYS A 124 -9.38 -18.19 -7.89
CA LYS A 124 -10.00 -19.27 -7.12
C LYS A 124 -9.15 -19.64 -5.90
N ASP A 125 -7.84 -19.75 -6.06
CA ASP A 125 -6.95 -20.07 -4.94
C ASP A 125 -6.97 -18.96 -3.89
N MET A 126 -6.98 -17.68 -4.31
CA MET A 126 -7.09 -16.53 -3.39
C MET A 126 -8.40 -16.53 -2.63
N LYS A 127 -9.52 -16.80 -3.32
CA LYS A 127 -10.85 -16.92 -2.71
C LYS A 127 -10.87 -18.05 -1.67
N ASP A 128 -10.39 -19.23 -2.03
CA ASP A 128 -10.42 -20.41 -1.19
C ASP A 128 -9.50 -20.25 0.03
N ALA A 129 -8.25 -19.81 -0.17
CA ALA A 129 -7.28 -19.61 0.91
C ALA A 129 -7.69 -18.47 1.86
N SER A 130 -8.23 -17.36 1.34
CA SER A 130 -8.74 -16.28 2.21
C SER A 130 -9.97 -16.69 3.01
N SER A 131 -10.81 -17.59 2.48
CA SER A 131 -11.93 -18.17 3.22
C SER A 131 -11.46 -19.09 4.33
N GLN A 132 -10.44 -19.91 4.07
CA GLN A 132 -9.78 -20.74 5.09
C GLN A 132 -9.15 -19.86 6.18
N ALA A 133 -8.42 -18.79 5.81
CA ALA A 133 -7.86 -17.84 6.76
C ALA A 133 -8.93 -17.13 7.61
N ALA A 134 -10.05 -16.73 7.01
CA ALA A 134 -11.17 -16.11 7.74
C ALA A 134 -11.77 -17.05 8.78
N ASN A 135 -12.03 -18.32 8.42
CA ASN A 135 -12.52 -19.33 9.34
C ASN A 135 -11.50 -19.66 10.45
N TYR A 136 -10.22 -19.72 10.09
CA TYR A 136 -9.11 -19.93 11.02
C TYR A 136 -9.02 -18.81 12.05
N PHE A 137 -8.98 -17.56 11.62
CA PHE A 137 -8.93 -16.39 12.52
C PHE A 137 -10.15 -16.34 13.45
N THR A 138 -11.32 -16.64 12.92
CA THR A 138 -12.55 -16.72 13.74
C THR A 138 -12.43 -17.81 14.83
N SER A 139 -11.82 -18.96 14.52
CA SER A 139 -11.61 -20.03 15.50
C SER A 139 -10.64 -19.65 16.62
N LEU A 140 -9.69 -18.76 16.33
CA LEU A 140 -8.76 -18.20 17.31
C LEU A 140 -9.38 -17.05 18.15
N GLY A 141 -10.66 -16.72 17.90
CA GLY A 141 -11.37 -15.67 18.62
C GLY A 141 -11.16 -14.25 18.05
N ILE A 142 -10.48 -14.11 16.92
CA ILE A 142 -10.34 -12.82 16.22
C ILE A 142 -11.68 -12.44 15.60
N ARG A 143 -12.12 -11.20 15.84
CA ARG A 143 -13.46 -10.71 15.50
C ARG A 143 -13.40 -9.35 14.80
N ARG A 144 -14.56 -8.91 14.29
CA ARG A 144 -14.78 -7.57 13.74
C ARG A 144 -14.31 -6.49 14.71
N GLY A 145 -13.52 -5.56 14.21
CA GLY A 145 -12.93 -4.47 14.98
C GLY A 145 -11.62 -4.82 15.72
N ASP A 146 -11.22 -6.08 15.78
CA ASP A 146 -9.90 -6.45 16.30
C ASP A 146 -8.77 -5.96 15.37
N ARG A 147 -7.67 -5.49 15.96
CA ARG A 147 -6.50 -5.01 15.23
C ARG A 147 -5.47 -6.12 15.16
N VAL A 148 -5.18 -6.55 13.93
CA VAL A 148 -4.25 -7.65 13.66
C VAL A 148 -3.02 -7.12 12.91
N MET A 149 -1.85 -7.19 13.53
CA MET A 149 -0.61 -6.77 12.90
C MET A 149 -0.04 -7.86 11.98
N LEU A 150 0.29 -7.48 10.74
CA LEU A 150 0.84 -8.38 9.72
C LEU A 150 2.30 -8.04 9.45
N VAL A 151 3.24 -8.90 9.90
CA VAL A 151 4.69 -8.69 9.80
C VAL A 151 5.29 -9.81 8.94
N LEU A 152 5.01 -9.78 7.62
CA LEU A 152 5.15 -10.94 6.74
C LEU A 152 6.11 -10.76 5.56
N LYS A 153 6.98 -9.73 5.57
CA LYS A 153 7.90 -9.49 4.46
C LYS A 153 7.12 -9.49 3.12
N ARG A 154 7.44 -10.41 2.22
CA ARG A 154 6.73 -10.65 0.95
C ARG A 154 6.20 -12.07 0.83
N HIS A 155 6.00 -12.77 1.96
CA HIS A 155 5.43 -14.12 1.98
C HIS A 155 4.01 -14.12 1.40
N TYR A 156 3.68 -15.10 0.57
CA TYR A 156 2.38 -15.18 -0.10
C TYR A 156 1.20 -15.29 0.88
N GLN A 157 1.43 -15.78 2.10
CA GLN A 157 0.43 -15.86 3.16
C GLN A 157 -0.13 -14.49 3.56
N PHE A 158 0.60 -13.40 3.30
CA PHE A 158 0.11 -12.04 3.52
C PHE A 158 -1.23 -11.80 2.81
N TRP A 159 -1.36 -12.26 1.55
CA TRP A 159 -2.59 -12.07 0.76
C TRP A 159 -3.75 -12.89 1.30
N PHE A 160 -3.50 -14.13 1.74
CA PHE A 160 -4.51 -14.95 2.38
C PHE A 160 -5.01 -14.32 3.68
N ALA A 161 -4.09 -13.84 4.49
CA ALA A 161 -4.37 -13.24 5.79
C ALA A 161 -5.13 -11.92 5.65
N ILE A 162 -4.64 -10.96 4.87
CA ILE A 162 -5.29 -9.65 4.76
C ILE A 162 -6.72 -9.76 4.20
N LEU A 163 -6.94 -10.62 3.19
CA LEU A 163 -8.28 -10.88 2.66
C LEU A 163 -9.18 -11.60 3.66
N GLY A 164 -8.63 -12.55 4.43
CA GLY A 164 -9.35 -13.22 5.52
C GLY A 164 -9.81 -12.24 6.58
N LEU A 165 -8.95 -11.30 6.99
CA LEU A 165 -9.29 -10.23 7.93
C LEU A 165 -10.37 -9.30 7.37
N HIS A 166 -10.30 -8.94 6.08
CA HIS A 166 -11.34 -8.13 5.43
C HIS A 166 -12.70 -8.84 5.40
N LYS A 167 -12.74 -10.17 5.29
CA LYS A 167 -14.00 -10.93 5.34
C LYS A 167 -14.65 -10.92 6.71
N ILE A 168 -13.86 -10.99 7.79
CA ILE A 168 -14.37 -11.03 9.16
C ILE A 168 -14.54 -9.65 9.81
N GLY A 169 -14.05 -8.58 9.17
CA GLY A 169 -14.09 -7.21 9.71
C GLY A 169 -13.01 -6.89 10.73
N ALA A 170 -11.96 -7.69 10.81
CA ALA A 170 -10.78 -7.35 11.59
C ALA A 170 -9.90 -6.35 10.82
N ILE A 171 -9.31 -5.42 11.55
CA ILE A 171 -8.53 -4.30 10.99
C ILE A 171 -7.08 -4.77 10.79
N ALA A 172 -6.62 -4.80 9.55
CA ALA A 172 -5.25 -5.17 9.24
C ALA A 172 -4.28 -4.03 9.51
N ILE A 173 -3.13 -4.34 10.11
CA ILE A 173 -2.03 -3.40 10.34
C ILE A 173 -0.75 -3.97 9.72
N PRO A 174 -0.48 -3.70 8.43
CA PRO A 174 0.80 -4.09 7.83
C PRO A 174 1.97 -3.42 8.53
N ALA A 175 3.01 -4.21 8.82
CA ALA A 175 4.23 -3.72 9.46
C ALA A 175 5.47 -4.43 8.92
N THR A 176 6.61 -3.73 8.92
CA THR A 176 7.88 -4.30 8.46
C THR A 176 8.50 -5.21 9.51
N ASN A 177 9.18 -6.26 9.06
CA ASN A 177 9.96 -7.16 9.90
C ASN A 177 11.25 -6.53 10.47
N GLN A 178 11.54 -5.26 10.14
CA GLN A 178 12.69 -4.52 10.66
C GLN A 178 12.40 -3.83 11.99
N LEU A 179 11.19 -3.97 12.53
CA LEU A 179 10.83 -3.44 13.84
C LEU A 179 11.56 -4.21 14.94
N VAL A 180 11.97 -3.49 15.98
CA VAL A 180 12.56 -4.03 17.20
C VAL A 180 11.58 -3.92 18.37
N GLU A 181 11.92 -4.44 19.55
CA GLU A 181 11.03 -4.58 20.71
C GLU A 181 10.31 -3.28 21.09
N HIS A 182 11.01 -2.15 21.20
CA HIS A 182 10.39 -0.88 21.58
C HIS A 182 9.42 -0.35 20.51
N ASP A 183 9.67 -0.67 19.25
CA ASP A 183 8.78 -0.33 18.13
C ASP A 183 7.48 -1.11 18.22
N PHE A 184 7.56 -2.41 18.54
CA PHE A 184 6.40 -3.26 18.74
C PHE A 184 5.62 -2.84 19.98
N SER A 185 6.30 -2.61 21.13
CA SER A 185 5.68 -2.17 22.40
C SER A 185 4.83 -0.92 22.17
N TYR A 186 5.39 0.10 21.49
CA TYR A 186 4.65 1.30 21.14
C TYR A 186 3.41 1.01 20.27
N ARG A 187 3.59 0.23 19.20
CA ARG A 187 2.51 -0.04 18.24
C ARG A 187 1.40 -0.88 18.85
N PHE A 188 1.74 -1.84 19.69
CA PHE A 188 0.75 -2.67 20.37
C PHE A 188 -0.17 -1.82 21.23
N GLN A 189 0.41 -0.92 22.03
CA GLN A 189 -0.37 -0.03 22.90
C GLN A 189 -1.13 1.03 22.09
N ALA A 190 -0.48 1.70 21.15
CA ALA A 190 -1.07 2.81 20.40
C ALA A 190 -2.27 2.37 19.53
N ALA A 191 -2.19 1.19 18.90
CA ALA A 191 -3.28 0.64 18.11
C ALA A 191 -4.20 -0.29 18.89
N GLY A 192 -3.83 -0.71 20.10
CA GLY A 192 -4.56 -1.73 20.85
C GLY A 192 -4.58 -3.06 20.10
N VAL A 193 -3.42 -3.54 19.65
CA VAL A 193 -3.27 -4.78 18.88
C VAL A 193 -3.75 -5.98 19.70
N SER A 194 -4.55 -6.86 19.10
CA SER A 194 -5.06 -8.08 19.74
C SER A 194 -4.39 -9.36 19.21
N ALA A 195 -3.86 -9.30 17.97
CA ALA A 195 -3.16 -10.44 17.37
C ALA A 195 -2.01 -9.98 16.48
N VAL A 196 -1.00 -10.84 16.33
CA VAL A 196 0.14 -10.64 15.43
C VAL A 196 0.33 -11.88 14.56
N LEU A 197 0.37 -11.67 13.26
CA LEU A 197 0.78 -12.68 12.29
C LEU A 197 2.19 -12.30 11.80
N CYS A 198 3.18 -13.14 12.10
CA CYS A 198 4.59 -12.80 12.00
C CYS A 198 5.37 -13.84 11.20
N THR A 199 6.37 -13.40 10.45
CA THR A 199 7.36 -14.31 9.82
C THR A 199 8.21 -15.01 10.87
N ALA A 200 8.62 -16.25 10.57
CA ALA A 200 9.63 -16.96 11.34
C ALA A 200 11.06 -16.48 11.05
N ASP A 201 11.26 -15.67 10.01
CA ASP A 201 12.57 -15.20 9.59
C ASP A 201 13.16 -14.18 10.58
N GLY A 202 14.43 -14.34 10.90
CA GLY A 202 15.19 -13.43 11.77
C GLY A 202 14.65 -13.38 13.20
N ASP A 203 14.82 -12.22 13.86
CA ASP A 203 14.49 -12.03 15.27
C ASP A 203 13.10 -11.43 15.49
N THR A 204 12.26 -11.34 14.45
CA THR A 204 10.96 -10.67 14.50
C THR A 204 10.06 -11.23 15.61
N ALA A 205 9.93 -12.56 15.69
CA ALA A 205 9.11 -13.22 16.72
C ALA A 205 9.66 -13.02 18.14
N TYR A 206 10.98 -12.95 18.29
CA TYR A 206 11.64 -12.66 19.57
C TYR A 206 11.31 -11.24 20.04
N HIS A 207 11.39 -10.24 19.17
CA HIS A 207 11.01 -8.86 19.49
C HIS A 207 9.53 -8.73 19.84
N VAL A 208 8.64 -9.50 19.19
CA VAL A 208 7.21 -9.56 19.53
C VAL A 208 6.99 -10.14 20.92
N ASP A 209 7.67 -11.23 21.29
CA ASP A 209 7.53 -11.83 22.62
C ASP A 209 8.00 -10.88 23.73
N ILE A 210 9.11 -10.17 23.53
CA ILE A 210 9.57 -9.15 24.49
C ILE A 210 8.57 -8.03 24.60
N ALA A 211 8.08 -7.49 23.49
CA ALA A 211 7.12 -6.40 23.49
C ALA A 211 5.77 -6.79 24.15
N GLU A 212 5.31 -8.03 23.97
CA GLU A 212 4.15 -8.57 24.68
C GLU A 212 4.38 -8.57 26.19
N ALA A 213 5.54 -9.07 26.64
CA ALA A 213 5.90 -9.11 28.05
C ALA A 213 6.03 -7.71 28.65
N ASP A 214 6.70 -6.78 27.97
CA ASP A 214 6.92 -5.40 28.42
C ASP A 214 5.62 -4.61 28.53
N THR A 215 4.68 -4.83 27.62
CA THR A 215 3.39 -4.13 27.61
C THR A 215 2.37 -4.78 28.54
N GLY A 216 2.57 -6.03 28.94
CA GLY A 216 1.59 -6.83 29.68
C GLY A 216 0.33 -7.17 28.89
N MET A 217 0.32 -6.93 27.59
CA MET A 217 -0.78 -7.28 26.70
C MET A 217 -0.79 -8.80 26.47
N LYS A 218 -1.97 -9.35 26.19
CA LYS A 218 -2.11 -10.75 25.75
C LYS A 218 -2.48 -10.78 24.29
N LEU A 219 -1.59 -11.30 23.46
CA LEU A 219 -1.76 -11.34 22.02
C LEU A 219 -2.05 -12.77 21.55
N THR A 220 -2.92 -12.90 20.56
CA THR A 220 -2.96 -14.12 19.74
C THR A 220 -1.78 -14.05 18.77
N LYS A 221 -0.78 -14.92 18.99
CA LYS A 221 0.45 -14.94 18.19
C LYS A 221 0.42 -16.06 17.18
N ILE A 222 0.63 -15.74 15.91
CA ILE A 222 0.55 -16.66 14.77
C ILE A 222 1.84 -16.54 13.96
N MET A 223 2.48 -17.66 13.65
CA MET A 223 3.73 -17.71 12.91
C MET A 223 3.54 -18.24 11.50
N VAL A 224 4.25 -17.64 10.56
CA VAL A 224 4.31 -18.06 9.15
C VAL A 224 5.72 -18.55 8.83
N GLY A 225 5.81 -19.76 8.27
CA GLY A 225 7.08 -20.33 7.80
C GLY A 225 7.90 -21.03 8.86
N GLY A 226 7.36 -21.27 10.04
CA GLY A 226 8.01 -21.97 11.13
C GLY A 226 7.05 -22.25 12.29
N SER A 227 7.58 -22.79 13.38
CA SER A 227 6.85 -23.04 14.62
C SER A 227 7.62 -22.50 15.83
N ARG A 228 6.92 -22.07 16.88
CA ARG A 228 7.48 -21.55 18.12
C ARG A 228 6.53 -21.83 19.28
N ASP A 229 7.06 -22.18 20.44
CA ASP A 229 6.24 -22.41 21.64
C ASP A 229 5.40 -21.18 22.01
N GLY A 230 4.11 -21.38 22.24
CA GLY A 230 3.15 -20.32 22.54
C GLY A 230 2.66 -19.56 21.32
N TRP A 231 3.00 -20.00 20.10
CA TRP A 231 2.54 -19.47 18.84
C TRP A 231 1.74 -20.51 18.05
N HIS A 232 0.71 -20.07 17.35
CA HIS A 232 0.03 -20.89 16.35
C HIS A 232 0.85 -20.99 15.06
N ASP A 233 0.78 -22.12 14.36
CA ASP A 233 1.42 -22.31 13.06
C ASP A 233 0.41 -22.11 11.94
N PHE A 234 0.48 -20.94 11.27
CA PHE A 234 -0.44 -20.60 10.20
C PHE A 234 -0.43 -21.65 9.09
N ASN A 235 0.75 -22.08 8.66
CA ASN A 235 0.88 -22.99 7.51
C ASN A 235 0.31 -24.38 7.82
N ALA A 236 0.45 -24.86 9.05
CA ALA A 236 -0.09 -26.16 9.47
C ALA A 236 -1.59 -26.12 9.74
N GLU A 237 -2.11 -24.97 10.21
CA GLU A 237 -3.45 -24.89 10.77
C GLU A 237 -4.51 -24.35 9.80
N TYR A 238 -4.24 -23.23 9.05
CA TYR A 238 -5.29 -22.57 8.25
C TYR A 238 -5.90 -23.47 7.18
N GLY A 239 -5.12 -24.35 6.58
CA GLY A 239 -5.53 -25.29 5.54
C GLY A 239 -6.54 -26.34 6.00
N LEU A 240 -6.69 -26.55 7.32
CA LEU A 240 -7.65 -27.47 7.91
C LEU A 240 -9.07 -26.91 7.94
N PHE A 241 -9.23 -25.63 7.70
CA PHE A 241 -10.52 -24.95 7.76
C PHE A 241 -11.24 -24.96 6.40
N SER A 242 -12.54 -24.67 6.45
CA SER A 242 -13.41 -24.65 5.25
C SER A 242 -12.94 -23.59 4.24
N ARG A 243 -12.93 -23.98 2.96
CA ARG A 243 -12.71 -23.07 1.81
C ARG A 243 -13.95 -22.24 1.48
N ARG A 244 -15.04 -22.36 2.26
CA ARG A 244 -16.27 -21.59 2.13
C ARG A 244 -16.39 -20.61 3.28
N TYR A 245 -16.56 -19.35 2.93
CA TYR A 245 -16.91 -18.28 3.85
C TYR A 245 -17.99 -17.42 3.17
N THR A 246 -19.24 -17.56 3.61
CA THR A 246 -20.37 -16.89 2.97
C THR A 246 -20.46 -15.45 3.48
N ARG A 247 -20.60 -14.49 2.58
CA ARG A 247 -20.94 -13.11 2.93
C ARG A 247 -22.30 -13.08 3.61
N ARG A 248 -22.37 -12.50 4.79
CA ARG A 248 -23.60 -12.29 5.54
C ARG A 248 -24.15 -10.90 5.24
N ASP A 249 -25.41 -10.65 5.57
CA ASP A 249 -26.04 -9.34 5.39
C ASP A 249 -25.38 -8.25 6.24
N ASP A 250 -24.80 -8.61 7.39
CA ASP A 250 -24.03 -7.76 8.29
C ASP A 250 -22.52 -7.75 8.00
N ALA A 251 -22.09 -8.22 6.83
CA ALA A 251 -20.66 -8.24 6.48
C ALA A 251 -20.06 -6.84 6.49
N PRO A 252 -18.81 -6.68 6.96
CA PRO A 252 -18.14 -5.40 7.04
C PRO A 252 -17.98 -4.77 5.66
N CYS A 253 -18.25 -3.46 5.55
CA CYS A 253 -18.23 -2.74 4.27
C CYS A 253 -18.22 -1.20 4.45
N GLY A 254 -18.09 -0.48 3.35
CA GLY A 254 -18.29 0.97 3.28
C GLY A 254 -17.36 1.78 4.17
N ASP A 255 -17.93 2.51 5.12
CA ASP A 255 -17.19 3.41 6.01
C ASP A 255 -16.57 2.73 7.23
N GLU A 256 -16.75 1.42 7.39
CA GLU A 256 -16.14 0.72 8.52
C GLU A 256 -14.61 0.69 8.43
N PRO A 257 -13.91 0.72 9.58
CA PRO A 257 -12.46 0.57 9.62
C PRO A 257 -12.00 -0.77 9.02
N MET A 258 -11.04 -0.72 8.12
CA MET A 258 -10.51 -1.92 7.45
C MET A 258 -9.00 -2.08 7.62
N LEU A 259 -8.27 -0.97 7.60
CA LEU A 259 -6.82 -0.96 7.44
C LEU A 259 -6.22 0.22 8.20
N MET A 260 -5.08 0.00 8.82
CA MET A 260 -4.31 1.06 9.50
C MET A 260 -2.85 1.01 9.10
N PHE A 261 -2.24 2.18 8.86
CA PHE A 261 -0.81 2.31 8.63
C PHE A 261 -0.15 3.17 9.68
N PHE A 262 0.95 2.69 10.24
CA PHE A 262 1.86 3.53 11.00
C PHE A 262 2.69 4.38 10.04
N THR A 263 2.53 5.70 10.11
CA THR A 263 3.26 6.65 9.27
C THR A 263 4.41 7.25 10.05
N SER A 264 5.56 7.46 9.39
CA SER A 264 6.69 8.13 10.01
C SER A 264 6.39 9.63 10.15
N GLY A 265 6.06 10.06 11.34
CA GLY A 265 6.00 11.49 11.66
C GLY A 265 7.42 12.11 11.69
N THR A 266 7.55 13.36 11.29
CA THR A 266 8.82 14.10 11.32
C THR A 266 9.22 14.52 12.74
N SER A 267 8.31 14.48 13.70
CA SER A 267 8.48 15.02 15.05
C SER A 267 7.97 14.10 16.17
N GLY A 268 8.33 12.82 16.17
CA GLY A 268 7.94 11.94 17.28
C GLY A 268 7.57 10.52 16.90
N TYR A 269 6.71 9.90 17.69
CA TYR A 269 6.20 8.56 17.44
C TYR A 269 5.33 8.49 16.17
N PRO A 270 5.31 7.35 15.46
CA PRO A 270 4.48 7.16 14.28
C PRO A 270 2.99 7.40 14.56
N LYS A 271 2.32 8.10 13.65
CA LYS A 271 0.86 8.27 13.66
C LYS A 271 0.19 7.05 13.01
N ILE A 272 -1.09 6.85 13.24
CA ILE A 272 -1.85 5.72 12.69
C ILE A 272 -2.92 6.24 11.73
N ALA A 273 -2.64 6.23 10.44
CA ALA A 273 -3.63 6.57 9.42
C ALA A 273 -4.67 5.45 9.29
N ALA A 274 -5.95 5.77 9.45
CA ALA A 274 -7.04 4.82 9.40
C ALA A 274 -7.80 4.91 8.06
N HIS A 275 -8.01 3.75 7.43
CA HIS A 275 -8.73 3.60 6.16
C HIS A 275 -9.93 2.67 6.32
N ASN A 276 -10.98 2.95 5.55
CA ASN A 276 -12.21 2.17 5.51
C ASN A 276 -12.26 1.21 4.30
N TYR A 277 -13.36 0.47 4.16
CA TYR A 277 -13.56 -0.50 3.07
C TYR A 277 -13.64 0.14 1.68
N LYS A 278 -13.76 1.46 1.56
CA LYS A 278 -13.73 2.19 0.27
C LYS A 278 -12.31 2.47 -0.23
N TYR A 279 -11.29 2.35 0.62
CA TYR A 279 -9.89 2.61 0.26
C TYR A 279 -9.42 1.87 -1.01
N PRO A 280 -9.74 0.58 -1.23
CA PRO A 280 -9.35 -0.12 -2.45
C PRO A 280 -9.87 0.49 -3.74
N LEU A 281 -11.05 1.13 -3.73
CA LEU A 281 -11.65 1.77 -4.90
C LEU A 281 -10.78 2.93 -5.41
N GLY A 282 -10.19 3.71 -4.50
CA GLY A 282 -9.27 4.81 -4.86
C GLY A 282 -8.03 4.34 -5.61
N HIS A 283 -7.64 3.08 -5.47
CA HIS A 283 -6.51 2.48 -6.20
C HIS A 283 -6.83 2.13 -7.66
N PHE A 284 -8.06 2.30 -8.13
CA PHE A 284 -8.38 2.12 -9.53
C PHE A 284 -7.55 3.04 -10.43
N ILE A 285 -7.47 4.34 -10.09
CA ILE A 285 -6.63 5.29 -10.84
C ILE A 285 -5.16 4.91 -10.74
N THR A 286 -4.70 4.55 -9.55
CA THR A 286 -3.31 4.11 -9.33
C THR A 286 -2.93 2.97 -10.27
N ALA A 287 -3.79 1.97 -10.43
CA ALA A 287 -3.48 0.80 -11.23
C ALA A 287 -3.73 1.01 -12.72
N LYS A 288 -4.93 1.50 -13.10
CA LYS A 288 -5.31 1.58 -14.51
C LYS A 288 -4.58 2.70 -15.25
N TYR A 289 -4.47 3.89 -14.66
CA TYR A 289 -3.99 5.07 -15.38
C TYR A 289 -2.55 5.45 -15.06
N TRP A 290 -2.05 5.13 -13.86
CA TRP A 290 -0.68 5.47 -13.49
C TRP A 290 0.28 4.28 -13.60
N HIS A 291 -0.05 3.10 -13.06
CA HIS A 291 0.73 1.87 -13.30
C HIS A 291 0.46 1.29 -14.68
N GLN A 292 -0.65 1.66 -15.32
CA GLN A 292 -1.10 1.17 -16.62
C GLN A 292 -1.08 -0.36 -16.70
N VAL A 293 -1.59 -1.03 -15.65
CA VAL A 293 -1.55 -2.49 -15.57
C VAL A 293 -2.32 -3.12 -16.72
N ASN A 294 -1.71 -4.12 -17.33
CA ASN A 294 -2.37 -4.94 -18.35
C ASN A 294 -3.18 -6.04 -17.64
N PRO A 295 -4.50 -6.15 -17.87
CA PRO A 295 -5.34 -7.19 -17.25
C PRO A 295 -4.88 -8.63 -17.52
N ASP A 296 -4.16 -8.85 -18.62
CA ASP A 296 -3.60 -10.15 -19.00
C ASP A 296 -2.08 -10.20 -18.81
N GLY A 297 -1.52 -9.17 -18.17
CA GLY A 297 -0.11 -9.03 -17.88
C GLY A 297 0.24 -9.31 -16.41
N LEU A 298 1.49 -9.02 -16.10
CA LEU A 298 2.08 -9.23 -14.78
C LEU A 298 2.72 -7.94 -14.28
N HIS A 299 2.27 -7.44 -13.13
CA HIS A 299 2.77 -6.20 -12.52
C HIS A 299 3.76 -6.49 -11.39
N LEU A 300 4.94 -5.88 -11.43
CA LEU A 300 5.93 -5.90 -10.37
C LEU A 300 6.01 -4.55 -9.67
N THR A 301 5.72 -4.49 -8.37
CA THR A 301 6.11 -3.36 -7.51
C THR A 301 7.17 -3.82 -6.51
N ILE A 302 8.30 -3.13 -6.46
CA ILE A 302 9.32 -3.38 -5.43
C ILE A 302 8.94 -2.60 -4.18
N SER A 303 8.39 -3.31 -3.20
CA SER A 303 8.06 -2.82 -1.87
C SER A 303 7.90 -3.99 -0.91
N ASP A 304 8.15 -3.77 0.38
CA ASP A 304 7.82 -4.70 1.46
C ASP A 304 6.32 -4.58 1.82
N THR A 305 5.69 -5.70 2.22
CA THR A 305 4.24 -5.70 2.56
C THR A 305 3.91 -4.88 3.80
N GLY A 306 4.88 -4.54 4.61
CA GLY A 306 4.72 -3.66 5.77
C GLY A 306 4.52 -2.17 5.43
N TRP A 307 4.61 -1.79 4.15
CA TRP A 307 4.46 -0.41 3.69
C TRP A 307 3.20 -0.21 2.84
N ALA A 308 2.55 0.94 2.97
CA ALA A 308 1.38 1.30 2.17
C ALA A 308 1.62 1.13 0.66
N LYS A 309 2.82 1.46 0.16
CA LYS A 309 3.20 1.29 -1.25
C LYS A 309 3.02 -0.14 -1.77
N SER A 310 3.11 -1.16 -0.92
CA SER A 310 2.87 -2.53 -1.36
C SER A 310 1.41 -2.77 -1.75
N LEU A 311 0.48 -2.14 -1.03
CA LEU A 311 -0.96 -2.25 -1.34
C LEU A 311 -1.35 -1.41 -2.57
N TRP A 312 -0.58 -0.36 -2.88
CA TRP A 312 -0.72 0.40 -4.12
C TRP A 312 -0.39 -0.43 -5.38
N GLY A 313 0.57 -1.35 -5.27
CA GLY A 313 1.11 -2.05 -6.43
C GLY A 313 1.04 -3.58 -6.37
N LYS A 314 0.49 -4.18 -5.30
CA LYS A 314 0.49 -5.65 -5.17
C LYS A 314 -0.85 -6.24 -4.73
N LEU A 315 -1.92 -5.45 -4.69
CA LEU A 315 -3.20 -5.97 -4.22
C LEU A 315 -4.38 -5.26 -4.88
N TYR A 316 -4.80 -4.11 -4.32
CA TYR A 316 -6.13 -3.57 -4.56
C TYR A 316 -6.38 -3.15 -6.02
N GLY A 317 -5.64 -2.19 -6.51
CA GLY A 317 -5.86 -1.66 -7.84
C GLY A 317 -5.57 -2.68 -8.95
N GLN A 318 -4.51 -3.49 -8.79
CA GLN A 318 -4.14 -4.52 -9.75
C GLN A 318 -5.26 -5.54 -9.93
N TRP A 319 -5.78 -6.08 -8.83
CA TRP A 319 -6.85 -7.07 -8.90
C TRP A 319 -8.21 -6.46 -9.24
N LEU A 320 -8.46 -5.20 -8.87
CA LEU A 320 -9.63 -4.46 -9.36
C LEU A 320 -9.60 -4.33 -10.89
N CYS A 321 -8.41 -4.14 -11.47
CA CYS A 321 -8.18 -4.14 -12.92
C CYS A 321 -7.95 -5.55 -13.52
N GLU A 322 -8.10 -6.61 -12.72
CA GLU A 322 -7.90 -8.02 -13.11
C GLU A 322 -6.47 -8.37 -13.55
N ALA A 323 -5.48 -7.55 -13.22
CA ALA A 323 -4.08 -7.81 -13.53
C ALA A 323 -3.42 -8.68 -12.45
N ALA A 324 -2.59 -9.62 -12.87
CA ALA A 324 -1.82 -10.44 -11.94
C ALA A 324 -0.65 -9.65 -11.34
N VAL A 325 -0.29 -9.99 -10.09
CA VAL A 325 0.88 -9.41 -9.42
C VAL A 325 2.06 -10.39 -9.40
N PHE A 326 3.25 -9.87 -9.66
CA PHE A 326 4.50 -10.61 -9.49
C PHE A 326 5.10 -10.26 -8.13
N VAL A 327 5.39 -11.27 -7.34
CA VAL A 327 5.99 -11.11 -6.00
C VAL A 327 7.28 -11.91 -5.92
N TYR A 328 8.38 -11.21 -5.79
CA TYR A 328 9.67 -11.84 -5.47
C TYR A 328 10.00 -11.62 -4.00
N ASP A 329 10.10 -12.70 -3.24
CA ASP A 329 10.35 -12.68 -1.80
C ASP A 329 11.87 -12.75 -1.54
N PHE A 330 12.55 -11.61 -1.64
CA PHE A 330 13.98 -11.48 -1.42
C PHE A 330 14.27 -10.90 -0.02
N ASP A 331 15.43 -11.22 0.54
CA ASP A 331 15.88 -10.60 1.80
C ASP A 331 16.53 -9.24 1.56
N ARG A 332 17.39 -9.16 0.55
CA ARG A 332 18.06 -7.93 0.14
C ARG A 332 17.86 -7.70 -1.34
N PHE A 333 17.59 -6.45 -1.71
CA PHE A 333 17.48 -6.07 -3.12
C PHE A 333 18.82 -6.30 -3.85
N ASP A 334 18.74 -6.99 -4.98
CA ASP A 334 19.85 -7.29 -5.86
C ASP A 334 19.41 -7.10 -7.32
N ALA A 335 19.95 -6.06 -7.96
CA ALA A 335 19.58 -5.70 -9.32
C ALA A 335 19.92 -6.80 -10.33
N GLU A 336 21.06 -7.53 -10.15
CA GLU A 336 21.46 -8.61 -11.05
C GLU A 336 20.52 -9.81 -10.99
N LYS A 337 19.86 -10.02 -9.85
CA LYS A 337 18.86 -11.10 -9.69
C LYS A 337 17.49 -10.72 -10.23
N ILE A 338 17.10 -9.44 -10.11
CA ILE A 338 15.78 -8.98 -10.53
C ILE A 338 15.71 -8.74 -12.04
N LEU A 339 16.75 -8.16 -12.65
CA LEU A 339 16.75 -7.83 -14.07
C LEU A 339 16.43 -9.01 -15.01
N PRO A 340 16.98 -10.23 -14.81
CA PRO A 340 16.61 -11.38 -15.64
C PRO A 340 15.14 -11.82 -15.48
N MET A 341 14.49 -11.46 -14.38
CA MET A 341 13.10 -11.87 -14.12
C MET A 341 12.10 -11.19 -15.05
N PHE A 342 12.43 -9.99 -15.58
CA PHE A 342 11.54 -9.29 -16.50
C PHE A 342 11.27 -10.15 -17.75
N ALA A 343 12.30 -10.61 -18.41
CA ALA A 343 12.16 -11.50 -19.57
C ALA A 343 11.63 -12.88 -19.18
N LYS A 344 12.17 -13.48 -18.09
CA LYS A 344 11.80 -14.84 -17.68
C LYS A 344 10.29 -14.97 -17.42
N TYR A 345 9.70 -13.98 -16.73
CA TYR A 345 8.30 -14.02 -16.32
C TYR A 345 7.39 -13.13 -17.17
N GLN A 346 7.93 -12.46 -18.18
CA GLN A 346 7.18 -11.55 -19.05
C GLN A 346 6.46 -10.46 -18.22
N ILE A 347 7.19 -9.80 -17.32
CA ILE A 347 6.67 -8.71 -16.50
C ILE A 347 6.35 -7.52 -17.40
N THR A 348 5.08 -7.09 -17.39
CA THR A 348 4.59 -6.07 -18.33
C THR A 348 4.66 -4.66 -17.77
N THR A 349 4.49 -4.50 -16.46
CA THR A 349 4.51 -3.17 -15.82
C THR A 349 5.32 -3.21 -14.54
N PHE A 350 6.01 -2.11 -14.25
CA PHE A 350 7.00 -2.06 -13.17
C PHE A 350 6.89 -0.77 -12.35
N CYS A 351 6.96 -0.90 -11.03
CA CYS A 351 7.05 0.21 -10.09
C CYS A 351 8.12 -0.03 -9.04
N ALA A 352 8.97 0.97 -8.82
CA ALA A 352 9.99 0.91 -7.77
C ALA A 352 10.22 2.29 -7.14
N PRO A 353 10.82 2.39 -5.94
CA PRO A 353 11.29 3.67 -5.41
C PRO A 353 12.57 4.14 -6.14
N PRO A 354 12.89 5.45 -6.07
CA PRO A 354 14.08 6.03 -6.72
C PRO A 354 15.38 5.32 -6.38
N THR A 355 15.54 4.90 -5.13
CA THR A 355 16.73 4.15 -4.68
C THR A 355 16.94 2.86 -5.48
N MET A 356 15.87 2.14 -5.82
CA MET A 356 15.96 0.91 -6.60
C MET A 356 16.28 1.21 -8.07
N TYR A 357 15.69 2.25 -8.67
CA TYR A 357 16.06 2.68 -10.01
C TYR A 357 17.54 3.07 -10.10
N ARG A 358 18.08 3.78 -9.08
CA ARG A 358 19.53 4.08 -9.01
C ARG A 358 20.40 2.81 -8.99
N MET A 359 19.94 1.74 -8.35
CA MET A 359 20.65 0.46 -8.34
C MET A 359 20.56 -0.26 -9.69
N LEU A 360 19.40 -0.18 -10.36
CA LEU A 360 19.21 -0.78 -11.68
C LEU A 360 20.09 -0.11 -12.75
N ILE A 361 20.11 1.23 -12.83
CA ILE A 361 20.90 1.97 -13.84
C ILE A 361 22.41 1.87 -13.64
N LYS A 362 22.87 1.39 -12.47
CA LYS A 362 24.30 1.07 -12.26
C LYS A 362 24.73 -0.22 -12.93
N GLN A 363 23.77 -1.06 -13.34
CA GLN A 363 24.04 -2.25 -14.13
C GLN A 363 24.14 -1.88 -15.61
N ASP A 364 24.87 -2.67 -16.35
CA ASP A 364 24.82 -2.61 -17.82
C ASP A 364 23.48 -3.20 -18.32
N LEU A 365 22.47 -2.34 -18.46
CA LEU A 365 21.11 -2.74 -18.82
C LEU A 365 21.03 -3.36 -20.22
N SER A 366 22.04 -3.13 -21.09
CA SER A 366 22.08 -3.74 -22.43
C SER A 366 22.26 -5.27 -22.40
N ARG A 367 22.70 -5.80 -21.27
CA ARG A 367 22.86 -7.26 -21.06
C ARG A 367 21.56 -7.98 -20.73
N PHE A 368 20.47 -7.24 -20.49
CA PHE A 368 19.19 -7.80 -20.05
C PHE A 368 18.10 -7.50 -21.07
N ASP A 369 17.26 -8.49 -21.33
CA ASP A 369 16.07 -8.28 -22.14
C ASP A 369 14.96 -7.67 -21.27
N LEU A 370 14.63 -6.41 -21.52
CA LEU A 370 13.58 -5.65 -20.84
C LEU A 370 12.39 -5.36 -21.76
N SER A 371 12.32 -6.01 -22.93
CA SER A 371 11.31 -5.75 -23.96
C SER A 371 9.88 -6.11 -23.54
N SER A 372 9.71 -6.95 -22.51
CA SER A 372 8.39 -7.26 -21.95
C SER A 372 7.75 -6.08 -21.20
N ILE A 373 8.56 -5.12 -20.73
CA ILE A 373 8.05 -3.97 -19.96
C ILE A 373 7.37 -2.99 -20.89
N GLN A 374 6.10 -2.74 -20.66
CA GLN A 374 5.26 -1.80 -21.41
C GLN A 374 5.22 -0.43 -20.72
N HIS A 375 5.37 -0.40 -19.39
CA HIS A 375 5.26 0.82 -18.59
C HIS A 375 6.07 0.75 -17.28
N ALA A 376 6.68 1.88 -16.90
CA ALA A 376 7.45 2.04 -15.68
C ALA A 376 6.95 3.25 -14.88
N SER A 377 6.80 3.09 -13.56
CA SER A 377 6.33 4.15 -12.66
C SER A 377 7.16 4.25 -11.39
N ILE A 378 7.10 5.39 -10.72
CA ILE A 378 7.90 5.68 -9.54
C ILE A 378 7.12 6.54 -8.53
N ALA A 379 7.18 6.18 -7.27
CA ALA A 379 6.69 6.97 -6.15
C ALA A 379 7.41 6.64 -4.85
N GLY A 380 7.17 7.45 -3.82
CA GLY A 380 7.68 7.28 -2.46
C GLY A 380 8.74 8.31 -2.09
N GLU A 381 9.50 8.78 -3.05
CA GLU A 381 10.42 9.92 -2.98
C GLU A 381 10.36 10.62 -4.33
N ALA A 382 10.75 11.89 -4.40
CA ALA A 382 10.84 12.58 -5.66
C ALA A 382 11.99 12.00 -6.52
N LEU A 383 11.77 11.90 -7.82
CA LEU A 383 12.73 11.32 -8.76
C LEU A 383 13.78 12.36 -9.16
N ASN A 384 15.06 12.00 -9.03
CA ASN A 384 16.10 12.78 -9.62
C ASN A 384 16.04 12.71 -11.16
N PRO A 385 16.01 13.86 -11.89
CA PRO A 385 15.93 13.89 -13.33
C PRO A 385 17.03 13.11 -14.05
N GLU A 386 18.21 12.99 -13.46
CA GLU A 386 19.32 12.23 -14.05
C GLU A 386 19.04 10.73 -14.07
N VAL A 387 18.42 10.19 -13.00
CA VAL A 387 17.98 8.77 -12.97
C VAL A 387 16.96 8.50 -14.08
N PHE A 388 16.03 9.45 -14.29
CA PHE A 388 15.08 9.38 -15.38
C PHE A 388 15.78 9.30 -16.75
N ARG A 389 16.69 10.26 -17.04
CA ARG A 389 17.39 10.32 -18.33
C ARG A 389 18.24 9.07 -18.60
N GLN A 390 18.94 8.57 -17.59
CA GLN A 390 19.76 7.36 -17.72
C GLN A 390 18.89 6.12 -17.98
N PHE A 391 17.78 5.96 -17.28
CA PHE A 391 16.86 4.86 -17.50
C PHE A 391 16.21 4.94 -18.90
N GLU A 392 15.70 6.11 -19.29
CA GLU A 392 15.13 6.34 -20.62
C GLU A 392 16.15 6.05 -21.72
N LYS A 393 17.40 6.53 -21.59
CA LYS A 393 18.48 6.27 -22.55
C LYS A 393 18.79 4.78 -22.68
N ALA A 394 18.78 4.04 -21.58
CA ALA A 394 19.13 2.63 -21.57
C ALA A 394 18.00 1.71 -22.06
N THR A 395 16.74 2.09 -21.82
CA THR A 395 15.58 1.23 -22.06
C THR A 395 14.61 1.74 -23.12
N GLY A 396 14.71 3.02 -23.49
CA GLY A 396 13.71 3.72 -24.32
C GLY A 396 12.41 4.03 -23.60
N MET A 397 12.29 3.69 -22.31
CA MET A 397 11.09 3.86 -21.51
C MET A 397 11.18 5.08 -20.59
N ARG A 398 10.08 5.79 -20.46
CA ARG A 398 9.91 6.88 -19.50
C ARG A 398 9.40 6.34 -18.17
N ILE A 399 9.89 6.93 -17.08
CA ILE A 399 9.40 6.61 -15.74
C ILE A 399 8.32 7.63 -15.35
N MET A 400 7.11 7.18 -15.07
CA MET A 400 6.00 8.05 -14.70
C MET A 400 5.98 8.29 -13.19
N GLU A 401 6.22 9.55 -12.81
CA GLU A 401 6.15 9.95 -11.41
C GLU A 401 4.71 10.05 -10.92
N GLY A 402 4.53 9.79 -9.61
CA GLY A 402 3.28 9.96 -8.91
C GLY A 402 3.51 10.30 -7.44
N PHE A 403 2.64 11.13 -6.90
CA PHE A 403 2.65 11.58 -5.51
C PHE A 403 1.41 11.12 -4.77
N GLY A 404 1.60 10.71 -3.54
CA GLY A 404 0.59 10.38 -2.56
C GLY A 404 1.27 9.96 -1.26
N GLN A 405 0.47 9.63 -0.26
CA GLN A 405 0.94 9.37 1.09
C GLN A 405 0.41 8.03 1.62
N SER A 406 0.81 7.63 2.82
CA SER A 406 0.17 6.50 3.52
C SER A 406 -1.29 6.80 3.85
N GLU A 407 -1.62 8.07 3.98
CA GLU A 407 -2.94 8.63 4.24
C GLU A 407 -3.84 8.66 3.01
N SER A 408 -3.29 8.43 1.80
CA SER A 408 -4.06 8.56 0.55
C SER A 408 -3.72 7.45 -0.44
N THR A 409 -4.45 7.42 -1.56
CA THR A 409 -4.00 6.83 -2.81
C THR A 409 -3.26 7.88 -3.65
N LEU A 410 -3.06 7.66 -4.95
CA LEU A 410 -2.41 8.61 -5.83
C LEU A 410 -3.18 9.95 -5.86
N ILE A 411 -2.53 11.05 -5.47
CA ILE A 411 -3.12 12.41 -5.43
C ILE A 411 -2.77 13.17 -6.71
N ILE A 412 -1.50 13.11 -7.11
CA ILE A 412 -0.96 13.76 -8.31
C ILE A 412 -0.18 12.72 -9.09
N GLY A 413 -0.33 12.67 -10.39
CA GLY A 413 0.37 11.68 -11.20
C GLY A 413 0.46 12.02 -12.69
N ASN A 414 1.42 11.39 -13.35
CA ASN A 414 1.51 11.37 -14.80
C ASN A 414 0.65 10.20 -15.31
N LEU A 415 -0.57 10.49 -15.72
CA LEU A 415 -1.55 9.46 -16.10
C LEU A 415 -1.48 9.12 -17.58
N ALA A 416 -2.02 7.96 -17.95
CA ALA A 416 -2.24 7.57 -19.35
C ALA A 416 -3.05 8.64 -20.09
N GLY A 417 -2.65 8.93 -21.33
CA GLY A 417 -3.30 9.94 -22.18
C GLY A 417 -2.93 11.40 -21.85
N ASP A 418 -2.17 11.68 -20.78
CA ASP A 418 -1.66 12.99 -20.46
C ASP A 418 -0.26 13.25 -21.05
N SER A 419 0.03 14.53 -21.37
CA SER A 419 1.42 14.98 -21.56
C SER A 419 2.16 14.88 -20.22
N HIS A 420 3.50 14.76 -20.26
CA HIS A 420 4.29 14.75 -19.02
C HIS A 420 5.53 15.64 -19.15
N LYS A 421 6.03 16.10 -18.01
CA LYS A 421 7.27 16.88 -17.90
C LYS A 421 8.24 16.15 -16.95
N ILE A 422 9.49 16.02 -17.37
CA ILE A 422 10.53 15.35 -16.55
C ILE A 422 10.76 16.11 -15.26
N GLY A 423 10.70 15.42 -14.12
CA GLY A 423 10.85 15.98 -12.80
C GLY A 423 9.58 16.57 -12.18
N SER A 424 8.47 16.58 -12.94
CA SER A 424 7.16 16.93 -12.41
C SER A 424 6.45 15.69 -11.87
N MET A 425 5.76 15.84 -10.73
CA MET A 425 4.86 14.80 -10.21
C MET A 425 3.66 14.51 -11.13
N GLY A 426 3.40 15.36 -12.14
CA GLY A 426 2.22 15.30 -13.00
C GLY A 426 1.15 16.31 -12.61
N LYS A 427 -0.10 15.92 -12.82
CA LYS A 427 -1.29 16.72 -12.53
C LYS A 427 -2.17 16.06 -11.47
N PRO A 428 -3.04 16.81 -10.78
CA PRO A 428 -4.06 16.25 -9.89
C PRO A 428 -4.87 15.17 -10.59
N VAL A 429 -5.10 14.06 -9.88
CA VAL A 429 -5.97 12.99 -10.41
C VAL A 429 -7.44 13.37 -10.19
N PRO A 430 -8.36 12.98 -11.08
CA PRO A 430 -9.78 13.36 -10.97
C PRO A 430 -10.52 12.86 -9.72
N LEU A 431 -9.87 12.00 -8.91
CA LEU A 431 -10.43 11.52 -7.65
C LEU A 431 -10.45 12.58 -6.55
N TYR A 432 -9.47 13.49 -6.58
CA TYR A 432 -9.25 14.47 -5.52
C TYR A 432 -9.36 15.89 -6.07
N ASP A 433 -10.10 16.72 -5.37
CA ASP A 433 -10.12 18.17 -5.58
C ASP A 433 -8.92 18.80 -4.87
N VAL A 434 -7.82 18.96 -5.62
CA VAL A 434 -6.49 19.34 -5.10
C VAL A 434 -6.27 20.83 -5.27
N HIS A 435 -5.85 21.46 -4.18
CA HIS A 435 -5.52 22.88 -4.09
C HIS A 435 -4.06 23.08 -3.65
N LEU A 436 -3.46 24.19 -4.06
CA LEU A 436 -2.19 24.69 -3.49
C LEU A 436 -2.49 25.89 -2.62
N LEU A 437 -2.41 25.73 -1.30
CA LEU A 437 -2.72 26.82 -0.38
C LEU A 437 -1.44 27.48 0.14
N ASP A 438 -1.39 28.82 0.07
CA ASP A 438 -0.33 29.60 0.68
C ASP A 438 -0.44 29.63 2.22
N SER A 439 0.50 30.31 2.90
CA SER A 439 0.48 30.41 4.37
C SER A 439 -0.70 31.21 4.95
N SER A 440 -1.49 31.87 4.11
CA SER A 440 -2.69 32.62 4.48
C SER A 440 -3.98 31.86 4.17
N GLY A 441 -3.86 30.63 3.61
CA GLY A 441 -4.98 29.76 3.23
C GLY A 441 -5.62 30.14 1.88
N HIS A 442 -4.97 30.97 1.07
CA HIS A 442 -5.43 31.31 -0.28
C HIS A 442 -4.77 30.40 -1.33
N GLU A 443 -5.44 30.23 -2.46
CA GLU A 443 -4.88 29.52 -3.61
C GLU A 443 -3.61 30.21 -4.11
N ALA A 444 -2.51 29.47 -4.23
CA ALA A 444 -1.24 29.97 -4.73
C ALA A 444 -1.29 30.20 -6.24
N GLU A 445 -0.73 31.30 -6.71
CA GLU A 445 -0.58 31.60 -8.13
C GLU A 445 0.40 30.62 -8.82
N ALA A 446 0.32 30.57 -10.16
CA ALA A 446 1.27 29.76 -10.94
C ALA A 446 2.70 30.25 -10.71
N GLY A 447 3.61 29.35 -10.35
CA GLY A 447 5.01 29.64 -9.98
C GLY A 447 5.23 29.86 -8.47
N ASP A 448 4.17 30.10 -7.70
CA ASP A 448 4.27 30.26 -6.25
C ASP A 448 4.16 28.92 -5.51
N THR A 449 4.82 28.84 -4.38
CA THR A 449 4.81 27.64 -3.53
C THR A 449 3.62 27.65 -2.59
N GLY A 450 2.83 26.57 -2.62
CA GLY A 450 1.74 26.31 -1.68
C GLY A 450 1.82 24.90 -1.08
N GLU A 451 1.03 24.67 -0.05
CA GLU A 451 0.81 23.34 0.51
C GLU A 451 -0.21 22.60 -0.35
N ILE A 452 0.08 21.34 -0.67
CA ILE A 452 -0.87 20.45 -1.35
C ILE A 452 -1.98 20.12 -0.36
N CYS A 453 -3.22 20.55 -0.67
CA CYS A 453 -4.39 20.30 0.14
C CYS A 453 -5.48 19.59 -0.67
N ILE A 454 -6.28 18.76 -0.04
CA ILE A 454 -7.42 18.09 -0.67
C ILE A 454 -8.70 18.67 -0.06
N ASN A 455 -9.59 19.20 -0.88
CA ASN A 455 -10.89 19.68 -0.45
C ASN A 455 -11.75 18.51 0.05
N ILE A 456 -12.27 18.62 1.27
CA ILE A 456 -13.11 17.62 1.93
C ILE A 456 -14.46 18.18 2.39
N GLN A 457 -14.87 19.34 1.92
CA GLN A 457 -16.15 19.96 2.29
C GLN A 457 -17.35 19.11 1.90
N ASN A 458 -17.21 18.30 0.85
CA ASN A 458 -18.24 17.37 0.37
C ASN A 458 -18.09 15.94 0.96
N GLY A 459 -17.26 15.77 1.99
CA GLY A 459 -16.94 14.49 2.62
C GLY A 459 -15.55 13.97 2.28
N ILE A 460 -15.13 12.93 2.95
CA ILE A 460 -13.82 12.27 2.74
C ILE A 460 -13.91 11.44 1.45
N PRO A 461 -13.09 11.73 0.42
CA PRO A 461 -13.12 10.97 -0.83
C PRO A 461 -12.59 9.53 -0.63
N CYS A 462 -13.04 8.61 -1.49
CA CYS A 462 -12.51 7.25 -1.51
C CYS A 462 -10.98 7.26 -1.63
N GLY A 463 -10.30 6.44 -0.84
CA GLY A 463 -8.84 6.36 -0.87
C GLY A 463 -8.11 7.32 0.06
N LEU A 464 -8.79 8.31 0.67
CA LEU A 464 -8.21 9.15 1.71
C LEU A 464 -8.53 8.58 3.09
N ALA A 465 -7.54 8.61 3.99
CA ALA A 465 -7.72 8.29 5.41
C ALA A 465 -8.72 9.26 6.05
N TYR A 466 -9.53 8.75 6.96
CA TYR A 466 -10.56 9.56 7.58
C TYR A 466 -10.14 10.15 8.94
N GLU A 467 -9.06 9.62 9.53
CA GLU A 467 -8.50 10.11 10.80
C GLU A 467 -7.08 9.58 11.06
N TYR A 468 -6.41 10.16 12.03
CA TYR A 468 -5.34 9.49 12.76
C TYR A 468 -5.92 8.82 14.00
N TYR A 469 -5.98 7.49 13.98
CA TYR A 469 -6.58 6.68 15.04
C TYR A 469 -5.99 6.99 16.41
N ASN A 470 -6.85 7.13 17.43
CA ASN A 470 -6.52 7.54 18.80
C ASN A 470 -5.74 8.86 18.92
N SER A 471 -5.82 9.74 17.91
CA SER A 471 -5.08 11.01 17.90
C SER A 471 -5.98 12.17 17.41
N PRO A 472 -7.06 12.51 18.13
CA PRO A 472 -8.03 13.51 17.67
C PRO A 472 -7.43 14.91 17.50
N GLU A 473 -6.46 15.31 18.35
CA GLU A 473 -5.78 16.60 18.21
C GLU A 473 -4.92 16.68 16.96
N VAL A 474 -4.24 15.57 16.60
CA VAL A 474 -3.45 15.50 15.37
C VAL A 474 -4.36 15.45 14.15
N THR A 475 -5.48 14.73 14.24
CA THR A 475 -6.51 14.71 13.21
C THR A 475 -7.02 16.12 12.96
N ALA A 476 -7.45 16.83 14.00
CA ALA A 476 -7.97 18.21 13.88
C ALA A 476 -6.93 19.21 13.31
N LYS A 477 -5.64 18.96 13.49
CA LYS A 477 -4.56 19.79 12.90
C LYS A 477 -4.27 19.46 11.44
N THR A 478 -4.76 18.34 10.94
CA THR A 478 -4.50 17.87 9.58
C THR A 478 -5.76 17.96 8.71
N TRP A 479 -6.94 17.72 9.29
CA TRP A 479 -8.25 17.90 8.64
C TRP A 479 -8.92 19.13 9.25
N HIS A 480 -8.69 20.29 8.65
CA HIS A 480 -9.28 21.56 9.14
C HIS A 480 -9.63 22.50 7.98
N ASP A 481 -10.42 23.52 8.24
CA ASP A 481 -10.85 24.56 7.30
C ASP A 481 -11.46 24.01 5.99
N GLY A 482 -12.00 22.78 6.04
CA GLY A 482 -12.58 22.11 4.86
C GLY A 482 -11.56 21.40 3.97
N PHE A 483 -10.30 21.25 4.43
CA PHE A 483 -9.22 20.61 3.71
C PHE A 483 -8.52 19.52 4.53
N TYR A 484 -8.02 18.53 3.83
CA TYR A 484 -6.94 17.67 4.31
C TYR A 484 -5.61 18.30 3.92
N HIS A 485 -4.78 18.62 4.88
CA HIS A 485 -3.47 19.22 4.74
C HIS A 485 -2.39 18.14 4.68
N THR A 486 -1.72 18.00 3.52
CA THR A 486 -0.72 16.93 3.33
C THR A 486 0.59 17.20 4.09
N GLY A 487 0.88 18.44 4.41
CA GLY A 487 2.18 18.88 4.92
C GLY A 487 3.29 18.85 3.86
N ASP A 488 2.95 18.59 2.60
CA ASP A 488 3.88 18.61 1.47
C ASP A 488 3.69 19.88 0.63
N LEU A 489 4.80 20.52 0.26
CA LEU A 489 4.80 21.74 -0.54
C LEU A 489 5.13 21.45 -2.00
N ALA A 490 4.44 22.16 -2.87
CA ALA A 490 4.68 22.13 -4.32
C ALA A 490 4.47 23.54 -4.91
N TRP A 491 4.87 23.71 -6.15
CA TRP A 491 4.42 24.81 -7.00
C TRP A 491 3.81 24.24 -8.29
N ARG A 492 2.95 25.02 -8.95
CA ARG A 492 2.28 24.63 -10.19
C ARG A 492 2.76 25.54 -11.31
N ASP A 493 3.09 24.96 -12.47
CA ASP A 493 3.40 25.75 -13.65
C ASP A 493 2.11 26.19 -14.42
N GLU A 494 2.29 27.02 -15.45
CA GLU A 494 1.20 27.54 -16.27
C GLU A 494 0.42 26.45 -17.03
N ASP A 495 1.05 25.27 -17.29
CA ASP A 495 0.43 24.12 -17.93
C ASP A 495 -0.28 23.19 -16.92
N GLY A 496 -0.28 23.55 -15.63
CA GLY A 496 -0.92 22.82 -14.54
C GLY A 496 -0.16 21.61 -14.03
N PHE A 497 1.16 21.49 -14.31
CA PHE A 497 2.01 20.47 -13.71
C PHE A 497 2.51 20.90 -12.34
N TYR A 498 2.57 19.94 -11.41
CA TYR A 498 3.00 20.13 -10.04
C TYR A 498 4.44 19.68 -9.84
N TRP A 499 5.20 20.50 -9.13
CA TRP A 499 6.62 20.31 -8.87
C TRP A 499 6.87 20.26 -7.37
N TYR A 500 7.44 19.15 -6.90
CA TYR A 500 7.67 18.94 -5.47
C TYR A 500 8.76 19.87 -4.92
N VAL A 501 8.49 20.51 -3.78
CA VAL A 501 9.44 21.38 -3.08
C VAL A 501 10.02 20.70 -1.86
N GLY A 502 9.21 20.05 -1.05
CA GLY A 502 9.62 19.39 0.19
C GLY A 502 8.49 19.32 1.21
N ARG A 503 8.80 18.79 2.38
CA ARG A 503 7.92 18.87 3.54
C ARG A 503 7.88 20.30 4.07
N ALA A 504 6.74 20.75 4.55
CA ALA A 504 6.59 22.09 5.13
C ALA A 504 7.49 22.30 6.37
N ASP A 505 7.74 21.23 7.12
CA ASP A 505 8.63 21.21 8.30
C ASP A 505 10.12 21.06 7.96
N ASP A 506 10.48 20.60 6.75
CA ASP A 506 11.87 20.48 6.26
C ASP A 506 12.35 21.73 5.52
N VAL A 507 11.48 22.68 5.20
CA VAL A 507 11.85 23.91 4.47
C VAL A 507 12.80 24.78 5.26
N ILE A 508 13.92 25.14 4.64
CA ILE A 508 14.99 25.95 5.23
C ILE A 508 14.60 27.41 5.13
N LYS A 509 14.51 28.09 6.26
CA LYS A 509 14.16 29.52 6.35
C LYS A 509 15.44 30.36 6.50
N SER A 510 16.04 30.77 5.37
CA SER A 510 17.33 31.50 5.35
C SER A 510 17.13 32.92 4.86
N SER A 511 17.41 33.91 5.71
CA SER A 511 17.34 35.36 5.37
C SER A 511 15.97 35.75 4.72
N GLY A 512 14.86 35.18 5.17
CA GLY A 512 13.53 35.41 4.61
C GLY A 512 13.16 34.55 3.42
N TYR A 513 14.08 33.82 2.82
CA TYR A 513 13.81 32.86 1.75
C TYR A 513 13.34 31.52 2.32
N ARG A 514 12.40 30.89 1.62
CA ARG A 514 11.99 29.51 1.84
C ARG A 514 12.68 28.62 0.80
N ILE A 515 13.54 27.73 1.24
CA ILE A 515 14.41 26.91 0.39
C ILE A 515 14.02 25.45 0.57
N GLY A 516 13.55 24.82 -0.51
CA GLY A 516 13.25 23.38 -0.53
C GLY A 516 14.55 22.57 -0.55
N PRO A 517 14.72 21.61 0.37
CA PRO A 517 15.92 20.76 0.39
C PRO A 517 16.11 19.96 -0.89
N PHE A 518 15.00 19.47 -1.46
CA PHE A 518 15.00 18.54 -2.60
C PHE A 518 15.62 19.13 -3.87
N GLU A 519 15.35 20.40 -4.17
CA GLU A 519 15.93 21.08 -5.33
C GLU A 519 17.46 21.08 -5.28
N ILE A 520 18.02 21.32 -4.08
CA ILE A 520 19.48 21.36 -3.87
C ILE A 520 20.06 19.94 -3.93
N GLU A 521 19.37 18.96 -3.33
CA GLU A 521 19.75 17.55 -3.42
C GLU A 521 19.85 17.11 -4.88
N ASN A 522 18.89 17.48 -5.73
CA ASN A 522 18.88 17.13 -7.15
C ASN A 522 20.11 17.68 -7.88
N VAL A 523 20.42 18.94 -7.68
CA VAL A 523 21.59 19.59 -8.32
C VAL A 523 22.89 18.96 -7.85
N ILE A 524 23.04 18.68 -6.56
CA ILE A 524 24.25 18.01 -6.03
C ILE A 524 24.37 16.58 -6.57
N MET A 525 23.26 15.88 -6.74
CA MET A 525 23.24 14.51 -7.27
C MET A 525 23.60 14.40 -8.77
N GLU A 526 23.67 15.51 -9.52
CA GLU A 526 24.17 15.54 -10.89
C GLU A 526 25.70 15.31 -10.97
N LEU A 527 26.39 15.55 -9.85
CA LEU A 527 27.85 15.40 -9.78
C LEU A 527 28.25 13.92 -9.75
N PRO A 528 29.10 13.44 -10.66
CA PRO A 528 29.36 12.00 -10.86
C PRO A 528 30.03 11.32 -9.66
N TYR A 529 30.64 12.08 -8.78
CA TYR A 529 31.29 11.58 -7.57
C TYR A 529 30.38 11.57 -6.34
N VAL A 530 29.12 12.02 -6.46
CA VAL A 530 28.13 11.98 -5.37
C VAL A 530 27.32 10.70 -5.44
N LEU A 531 27.31 9.93 -4.37
CA LEU A 531 26.51 8.71 -4.24
C LEU A 531 25.12 9.01 -3.66
N GLU A 532 25.09 9.81 -2.59
CA GLU A 532 23.87 10.23 -1.90
C GLU A 532 24.04 11.64 -1.35
N CYS A 533 22.94 12.39 -1.29
CA CYS A 533 22.92 13.72 -0.69
C CYS A 533 21.64 13.90 0.13
N GLY A 534 21.77 14.47 1.32
CA GLY A 534 20.68 14.94 2.15
C GLY A 534 20.94 16.39 2.56
N VAL A 535 19.93 17.23 2.32
CA VAL A 535 20.00 18.67 2.64
C VAL A 535 19.10 18.98 3.82
N SER A 536 19.62 19.74 4.78
CA SER A 536 18.91 20.17 5.99
C SER A 536 19.22 21.61 6.36
N ALA A 537 18.45 22.16 7.28
CA ALA A 537 18.75 23.44 7.91
C ALA A 537 19.86 23.28 8.96
N ALA A 538 20.78 24.24 9.00
CA ALA A 538 21.67 24.43 10.13
C ALA A 538 21.44 25.82 10.74
N PRO A 539 21.50 25.99 12.08
CA PRO A 539 21.37 27.30 12.72
C PRO A 539 22.45 28.29 12.27
N ASP A 540 22.07 29.56 12.12
CA ASP A 540 22.97 30.66 11.78
C ASP A 540 22.53 31.94 12.50
N GLU A 541 23.43 32.59 13.20
CA GLU A 541 23.11 33.76 14.05
C GLU A 541 22.59 34.97 13.26
N ILE A 542 22.98 35.12 12.00
CA ILE A 542 22.61 36.26 11.16
C ILE A 542 21.41 35.94 10.29
N ARG A 543 21.32 34.70 9.78
CA ARG A 543 20.35 34.30 8.77
C ARG A 543 19.18 33.47 9.33
N GLY A 544 19.23 33.19 10.63
CA GLY A 544 18.36 32.24 11.30
C GLY A 544 18.73 30.78 10.96
N GLN A 545 18.72 30.44 9.68
CA GLN A 545 19.15 29.13 9.17
C GLN A 545 20.01 29.30 7.91
N VAL A 546 20.88 28.32 7.66
CA VAL A 546 21.62 28.17 6.41
C VAL A 546 21.48 26.75 5.87
N VAL A 547 21.67 26.60 4.57
CA VAL A 547 21.64 25.31 3.90
C VAL A 547 22.87 24.50 4.28
N LYS A 548 22.66 23.27 4.78
CA LYS A 548 23.67 22.25 5.03
C LYS A 548 23.45 21.07 4.11
N ALA A 549 24.48 20.64 3.38
CA ALA A 549 24.48 19.43 2.56
C ALA A 549 25.35 18.35 3.22
N SER A 550 24.75 17.22 3.56
CA SER A 550 25.42 16.01 4.01
C SER A 550 25.51 15.03 2.83
N ILE A 551 26.74 14.67 2.44
CA ILE A 551 27.02 13.99 1.17
C ILE A 551 27.77 12.70 1.41
N VAL A 552 27.35 11.62 0.77
CA VAL A 552 28.10 10.37 0.66
C VAL A 552 28.76 10.33 -0.71
N LEU A 553 30.07 10.21 -0.73
CA LEU A 553 30.84 10.15 -1.97
C LEU A 553 30.92 8.72 -2.54
N VAL A 554 31.11 8.63 -3.84
CA VAL A 554 31.40 7.35 -4.51
C VAL A 554 32.73 6.81 -3.97
N LYS A 555 32.82 5.50 -3.77
CA LYS A 555 34.02 4.83 -3.25
C LYS A 555 35.26 5.18 -4.08
N GLY A 556 36.30 5.67 -3.41
CA GLY A 556 37.57 6.10 -4.04
C GLY A 556 37.65 7.60 -4.29
N THR A 557 36.58 8.36 -4.00
CA THR A 557 36.62 9.83 -4.01
C THR A 557 37.00 10.35 -2.63
N GLU A 558 38.00 11.20 -2.54
CA GLU A 558 38.44 11.82 -1.29
C GLU A 558 37.67 13.13 -1.02
N GLY A 559 37.12 13.25 0.17
CA GLY A 559 36.35 14.43 0.60
C GLY A 559 37.22 15.57 1.05
N THR A 560 37.71 16.39 0.11
CA THR A 560 38.61 17.52 0.36
C THR A 560 37.85 18.85 0.50
N ASP A 561 38.47 19.87 1.10
CA ASP A 561 37.92 21.23 1.16
C ASP A 561 37.80 21.87 -0.24
N ALA A 562 38.66 21.48 -1.17
CA ALA A 562 38.53 21.87 -2.57
C ALA A 562 37.23 21.33 -3.19
N LEU A 563 36.90 20.06 -2.93
CA LEU A 563 35.70 19.44 -3.40
C LEU A 563 34.42 20.07 -2.79
N LYS A 564 34.47 20.47 -1.50
CA LYS A 564 33.37 21.24 -0.88
C LYS A 564 33.09 22.54 -1.62
N LYS A 565 34.17 23.30 -1.95
CA LYS A 565 34.04 24.55 -2.70
C LYS A 565 33.54 24.36 -4.11
N GLU A 566 33.94 23.27 -4.77
CA GLU A 566 33.44 22.90 -6.10
C GLU A 566 31.94 22.66 -6.05
N ILE A 567 31.44 21.83 -5.09
CA ILE A 567 30.02 21.57 -4.89
C ILE A 567 29.24 22.85 -4.60
N GLN A 568 29.76 23.71 -3.69
CA GLN A 568 29.15 25.01 -3.39
C GLN A 568 29.05 25.90 -4.63
N THR A 569 30.07 25.93 -5.45
CA THR A 569 30.11 26.71 -6.69
C THR A 569 29.15 26.14 -7.71
N TYR A 570 29.13 24.82 -7.86
CA TYR A 570 28.20 24.13 -8.77
C TYR A 570 26.75 24.47 -8.45
N VAL A 571 26.33 24.30 -7.20
CA VAL A 571 24.98 24.65 -6.78
C VAL A 571 24.67 26.12 -6.99
N LYS A 572 25.62 27.03 -6.66
CA LYS A 572 25.45 28.48 -6.83
C LYS A 572 25.23 28.89 -8.29
N THR A 573 25.80 28.15 -9.24
CA THR A 573 25.70 28.46 -10.68
C THR A 573 24.56 27.79 -11.36
N HIS A 574 24.02 26.71 -10.78
CA HIS A 574 22.89 25.92 -11.34
C HIS A 574 21.56 26.16 -10.63
N THR A 575 21.57 26.96 -9.55
CA THR A 575 20.35 27.38 -8.83
C THR A 575 20.42 28.88 -8.52
N ALA A 576 19.37 29.42 -7.88
CA ALA A 576 19.44 30.79 -7.37
C ALA A 576 20.57 30.92 -6.33
N PRO A 577 21.41 31.96 -6.40
CA PRO A 577 22.61 32.07 -5.58
C PRO A 577 22.43 31.97 -4.06
N TYR A 578 21.24 32.29 -3.54
CA TYR A 578 20.93 32.16 -2.12
C TYR A 578 20.71 30.71 -1.64
N LYS A 579 20.54 29.75 -2.57
CA LYS A 579 20.23 28.35 -2.29
C LYS A 579 21.48 27.48 -2.03
N TYR A 580 22.69 27.94 -2.38
CA TYR A 580 23.89 27.11 -2.25
C TYR A 580 24.18 26.70 -0.80
N PRO A 581 24.65 25.46 -0.56
CA PRO A 581 24.95 24.99 0.79
C PRO A 581 26.14 25.74 1.36
N ARG A 582 25.95 26.42 2.50
CA ARG A 582 27.03 27.07 3.21
C ARG A 582 27.88 26.10 4.00
N ILE A 583 27.28 24.98 4.39
CA ILE A 583 27.94 23.89 5.08
C ILE A 583 27.86 22.65 4.17
N VAL A 584 29.02 22.06 3.90
CA VAL A 584 29.12 20.76 3.19
C VAL A 584 29.87 19.79 4.09
N GLU A 585 29.27 18.69 4.40
CA GLU A 585 29.78 17.62 5.25
C GLU A 585 29.82 16.30 4.47
N PHE A 586 30.96 15.62 4.45
CA PHE A 586 31.07 14.29 3.89
C PHE A 586 30.83 13.26 4.98
N ARG A 587 30.01 12.25 4.68
CA ARG A 587 29.62 11.16 5.59
C ARG A 587 29.81 9.81 4.93
N GLU A 588 30.01 8.76 5.74
CA GLU A 588 30.05 7.38 5.25
C GLU A 588 28.65 6.87 4.85
N ALA A 589 27.61 7.28 5.58
CA ALA A 589 26.22 6.96 5.31
C ALA A 589 25.30 8.07 5.82
N LEU A 590 24.11 8.22 5.21
CA LEU A 590 23.06 9.10 5.70
C LEU A 590 22.11 8.34 6.64
N PRO A 591 21.61 9.01 7.72
CA PRO A 591 20.59 8.42 8.58
C PRO A 591 19.29 8.24 7.79
N LYS A 592 18.72 7.05 7.85
CA LYS A 592 17.50 6.68 7.11
C LYS A 592 16.46 6.04 8.02
N THR A 593 15.21 6.23 7.64
CA THR A 593 14.10 5.48 8.20
C THR A 593 14.18 4.02 7.75
N THR A 594 13.41 3.14 8.37
CA THR A 594 13.25 1.75 7.93
C THR A 594 12.72 1.62 6.49
N SER A 595 12.05 2.66 5.98
CA SER A 595 11.61 2.74 4.57
C SER A 595 12.67 3.24 3.59
N GLY A 596 13.86 3.63 4.09
CA GLY A 596 14.98 4.16 3.27
C GLY A 596 14.99 5.68 3.08
N LYS A 597 14.00 6.41 3.62
CA LYS A 597 13.94 7.88 3.54
C LYS A 597 14.96 8.52 4.47
N ILE A 598 15.62 9.59 4.01
CA ILE A 598 16.59 10.37 4.79
C ILE A 598 15.89 11.03 5.98
N ILE A 599 16.45 10.87 7.18
CA ILE A 599 15.98 11.54 8.40
C ILE A 599 16.74 12.88 8.50
N ARG A 600 16.14 13.95 7.94
CA ARG A 600 16.81 15.27 7.86
C ARG A 600 17.12 15.86 9.23
N SER A 601 16.32 15.60 10.23
CA SER A 601 16.58 16.05 11.61
C SER A 601 17.85 15.45 12.25
N LYS A 602 18.44 14.42 11.63
CA LYS A 602 19.69 13.76 12.07
C LYS A 602 20.89 14.06 11.18
N LEU A 603 20.74 14.95 10.19
CA LEU A 603 21.80 15.36 9.29
C LEU A 603 22.79 16.38 9.87
#